data_239d932b1908ef1bf072841e041f2b11
#
_entry.id   239d932b1908ef1bf072841e041f2b11
#
_cell.length_a   1.000
_cell.length_b   1.000
_cell.length_c   1.000
_cell.angle_alpha   90.00
_cell.angle_beta   90.00
_cell.angle_gamma   90.00
#
_symmetry.space_group_name_H-M   'P 1'
#
loop_
_entity.id
_entity.type
_entity.pdbx_description
1 polymer ?
#
loop_
_entity_poly.entity_id
_entity_poly.type
_entity_poly.pdbx_seq_one_letter_code
_entity_poly.pdbx_strand_id
1 'polypeptide(L)'
;MNYKSLIAKTLMPYVNLSEAEIAALLENPPKADLGDSAFPCFNLAKIQHKSPVAIAQELATSVTADLPEYLQTVKSTGPYVNFFYNQAYFISENIKEINTAAAHYGQNDTGKGQTVLLEYSSPNIAKPFHVGHAFTTILGASLARLYESQGYKVVRLNHLGDYGTQFGKLIVAYEKWGDEAALQKDPINELLRIYVKFHQEAKKDPSLETAARSKFKNLEDGKEYETKLWQRFKDLSLVEFNRIYRRLHVDFDCWNGESFYSNLIPAVVEDLRSKHLLEESEGAQVVRLDEENLPPCLVLKSDGTTIYASRDLAAIMYRYKRWHFAKNIYVVGIPQALHFKQVFAVLKKAGYDFADNCVHVGFGLVKFPDAKFSTREGKVVLLEDLLNEAVNKTAEIIRANNAERQQEMSEAEIAQTAEKIGVSAIMYIFQKSGRERDIVFDWQEILSFEGDSGPYLQYTYSRAQSILHKAYNIPATEPLPATDTADAAAINAAAVQGLNLNESTYALVKELAKYSEALTLAVKQNEPFVVTRCLNSICRAFNRFYTNTPILKAADAEKRVLLAVCRATVQVLANGMQMLGMDTVDRM
;
A
#
# COMPACT_ATOMS: atom_id res chain seq x y z
N MET A 1 -4.00 22.55 -1.92
CA MET A 1 -4.10 23.68 -0.95
C MET A 1 -4.72 23.17 0.35
N ASN A 2 -4.16 23.54 1.53
CA ASN A 2 -4.67 23.09 2.83
C ASN A 2 -5.65 24.12 3.44
N TYR A 3 -6.95 23.95 3.20
CA TYR A 3 -7.99 24.86 3.70
C TYR A 3 -8.10 24.86 5.23
N LYS A 4 -7.77 23.73 5.92
CA LYS A 4 -7.73 23.72 7.39
C LYS A 4 -6.65 24.66 7.93
N SER A 5 -5.48 24.71 7.28
CA SER A 5 -4.41 25.66 7.62
C SER A 5 -4.82 27.11 7.34
N LEU A 6 -5.48 27.37 6.20
CA LEU A 6 -5.96 28.72 5.89
C LEU A 6 -6.97 29.21 6.93
N ILE A 7 -7.98 28.40 7.25
CA ILE A 7 -8.96 28.74 8.29
C ILE A 7 -8.29 28.89 9.65
N ALA A 8 -7.34 28.02 9.99
CA ALA A 8 -6.62 28.13 11.24
C ALA A 8 -5.86 29.46 11.35
N LYS A 9 -5.15 29.88 10.30
CA LYS A 9 -4.48 31.19 10.23
C LYS A 9 -5.46 32.36 10.36
N THR A 10 -6.64 32.26 9.75
CA THR A 10 -7.69 33.26 9.88
C THR A 10 -8.24 33.37 11.30
N LEU A 11 -8.33 32.25 12.02
CA LEU A 11 -8.84 32.24 13.39
C LEU A 11 -7.78 32.63 14.45
N MET A 12 -6.47 32.40 14.18
CA MET A 12 -5.39 32.69 15.14
C MET A 12 -5.44 34.10 15.78
N PRO A 13 -5.78 35.19 15.05
CA PRO A 13 -5.85 36.50 15.68
C PRO A 13 -6.97 36.65 16.74
N TYR A 14 -7.93 35.76 16.72
CA TYR A 14 -9.15 35.86 17.55
C TYR A 14 -9.20 34.82 18.67
N VAL A 15 -8.31 33.79 18.62
CA VAL A 15 -8.30 32.68 19.60
C VAL A 15 -6.87 32.42 20.09
N ASN A 16 -6.72 32.10 21.36
CA ASN A 16 -5.41 31.77 21.95
C ASN A 16 -5.10 30.27 21.75
N LEU A 17 -4.98 29.86 20.48
CA LEU A 17 -4.62 28.50 20.06
C LEU A 17 -3.62 28.60 18.90
N SER A 18 -2.73 27.64 18.79
CA SER A 18 -1.81 27.51 17.66
C SER A 18 -2.53 27.07 16.37
N GLU A 19 -1.91 27.32 15.21
CA GLU A 19 -2.43 26.86 13.91
C GLU A 19 -2.74 25.36 13.93
N ALA A 20 -1.84 24.55 14.51
CA ALA A 20 -1.99 23.10 14.58
C ALA A 20 -3.19 22.67 15.44
N GLU A 21 -3.41 23.34 16.59
CA GLU A 21 -4.55 23.06 17.48
C GLU A 21 -5.87 23.45 16.81
N ILE A 22 -5.94 24.60 16.15
CA ILE A 22 -7.14 25.02 15.43
C ILE A 22 -7.43 24.05 14.28
N ALA A 23 -6.42 23.73 13.46
CA ALA A 23 -6.57 22.81 12.33
C ALA A 23 -7.04 21.40 12.77
N ALA A 24 -6.59 20.94 13.94
CA ALA A 24 -7.01 19.67 14.51
C ALA A 24 -8.47 19.67 15.00
N LEU A 25 -8.99 20.83 15.40
CA LEU A 25 -10.38 21.01 15.84
C LEU A 25 -11.37 21.20 14.69
N LEU A 26 -10.90 21.54 13.48
CA LEU A 26 -11.78 21.74 12.33
C LEU A 26 -12.42 20.43 11.88
N GLU A 27 -13.74 20.44 11.79
CA GLU A 27 -14.59 19.32 11.41
C GLU A 27 -15.24 19.56 10.04
N ASN A 28 -15.61 18.48 9.36
CA ASN A 28 -16.44 18.54 8.17
C ASN A 28 -17.92 18.48 8.59
N PRO A 29 -18.75 19.50 8.28
CA PRO A 29 -20.15 19.47 8.63
C PRO A 29 -20.87 18.26 8.01
N PRO A 30 -21.89 17.70 8.68
CA PRO A 30 -22.60 16.52 8.19
C PRO A 30 -23.53 16.82 6.99
N LYS A 31 -23.86 18.10 6.75
CA LYS A 31 -24.72 18.57 5.67
C LYS A 31 -24.09 19.76 4.95
N ALA A 32 -24.30 19.86 3.64
CA ALA A 32 -23.73 20.92 2.81
C ALA A 32 -24.28 22.33 3.16
N ASP A 33 -25.52 22.43 3.65
CA ASP A 33 -26.13 23.69 4.11
C ASP A 33 -25.46 24.26 5.38
N LEU A 34 -24.66 23.46 6.07
CA LEU A 34 -23.83 23.86 7.22
C LEU A 34 -22.42 24.30 6.84
N GLY A 35 -22.11 24.41 5.55
CA GLY A 35 -20.81 24.87 5.04
C GLY A 35 -19.82 23.75 4.70
N ASP A 36 -18.58 24.12 4.39
CA ASP A 36 -17.50 23.25 3.97
C ASP A 36 -16.58 22.82 5.13
N SER A 37 -16.46 23.68 6.16
CA SER A 37 -15.75 23.40 7.41
C SER A 37 -16.45 24.02 8.59
N ALA A 38 -16.29 23.44 9.78
CA ALA A 38 -16.86 23.95 11.02
C ALA A 38 -15.80 23.96 12.13
N PHE A 39 -15.78 25.00 12.94
CA PHE A 39 -14.94 25.12 14.13
C PHE A 39 -15.83 25.06 15.38
N PRO A 40 -15.68 24.05 16.25
CA PRO A 40 -16.43 23.91 17.49
C PRO A 40 -15.89 24.84 18.58
N CYS A 41 -16.74 25.64 19.20
CA CYS A 41 -16.35 26.61 20.24
C CYS A 41 -16.38 26.04 21.66
N PHE A 42 -16.62 24.74 21.87
CA PHE A 42 -16.74 24.13 23.20
C PHE A 42 -15.47 24.26 24.07
N ASN A 43 -14.30 24.10 23.46
CA ASN A 43 -13.02 24.23 24.18
C ASN A 43 -12.74 25.68 24.59
N LEU A 44 -13.05 26.62 23.70
CA LEU A 44 -12.91 28.06 23.99
C LEU A 44 -13.87 28.50 25.11
N ALA A 45 -15.09 27.94 25.16
CA ALA A 45 -16.07 28.22 26.19
C ALA A 45 -15.56 27.89 27.60
N LYS A 46 -14.82 26.79 27.74
CA LYS A 46 -14.19 26.39 29.01
C LYS A 46 -13.07 27.35 29.43
N ILE A 47 -12.28 27.83 28.47
CA ILE A 47 -11.14 28.71 28.71
C ILE A 47 -11.60 30.14 29.00
N GLN A 48 -12.58 30.63 28.24
CA GLN A 48 -13.07 32.03 28.31
C GLN A 48 -14.23 32.22 29.30
N HIS A 49 -14.75 31.13 29.89
CA HIS A 49 -15.94 31.18 30.76
C HIS A 49 -17.16 31.88 30.12
N LYS A 50 -17.33 31.72 28.80
CA LYS A 50 -18.40 32.26 28.01
C LYS A 50 -19.25 31.14 27.36
N SER A 51 -20.48 31.49 26.99
CA SER A 51 -21.33 30.60 26.18
C SER A 51 -20.66 30.26 24.84
N PRO A 52 -20.57 28.96 24.46
CA PRO A 52 -19.99 28.56 23.18
C PRO A 52 -20.75 29.16 21.97
N VAL A 53 -22.06 29.41 22.12
CA VAL A 53 -22.88 30.08 21.09
C VAL A 53 -22.47 31.53 20.94
N ALA A 54 -22.26 32.27 22.06
CA ALA A 54 -21.81 33.66 22.01
C ALA A 54 -20.41 33.78 21.38
N ILE A 55 -19.50 32.87 21.73
CA ILE A 55 -18.14 32.82 21.12
C ILE A 55 -18.24 32.59 19.61
N ALA A 56 -19.09 31.65 19.18
CA ALA A 56 -19.29 31.36 17.76
C ALA A 56 -19.82 32.57 16.99
N GLN A 57 -20.75 33.34 17.60
CA GLN A 57 -21.28 34.59 17.02
C GLN A 57 -20.20 35.68 16.94
N GLU A 58 -19.45 35.91 18.01
CA GLU A 58 -18.32 36.86 18.05
C GLU A 58 -17.30 36.55 16.96
N LEU A 59 -16.85 35.29 16.87
CA LEU A 59 -15.86 34.84 15.88
C LEU A 59 -16.39 34.97 14.44
N ALA A 60 -17.63 34.56 14.18
CA ALA A 60 -18.24 34.71 12.86
C ALA A 60 -18.32 36.17 12.43
N THR A 61 -18.69 37.09 13.35
CA THR A 61 -18.73 38.54 13.10
C THR A 61 -17.33 39.08 12.81
N SER A 62 -16.34 38.72 13.62
CA SER A 62 -14.95 39.19 13.47
C SER A 62 -14.34 38.74 12.14
N VAL A 63 -14.49 37.48 11.76
CA VAL A 63 -13.99 36.96 10.48
C VAL A 63 -14.74 37.57 9.29
N THR A 64 -16.05 37.82 9.42
CA THR A 64 -16.83 38.44 8.35
C THR A 64 -16.42 39.90 8.09
N ALA A 65 -15.92 40.61 9.09
CA ALA A 65 -15.47 42.01 8.96
C ALA A 65 -14.21 42.13 8.07
N ASP A 66 -13.38 41.11 8.03
CA ASP A 66 -12.18 41.03 7.16
C ASP A 66 -12.19 39.66 6.46
N LEU A 67 -13.19 39.45 5.59
CA LEU A 67 -13.45 38.16 4.96
C LEU A 67 -12.38 37.84 3.90
N PRO A 68 -11.56 36.76 4.09
CA PRO A 68 -10.59 36.38 3.10
C PRO A 68 -11.23 35.95 1.77
N GLU A 69 -10.53 36.17 0.64
CA GLU A 69 -11.05 35.89 -0.71
C GLU A 69 -11.38 34.39 -0.94
N TYR A 70 -10.77 33.48 -0.19
CA TYR A 70 -11.05 32.04 -0.26
C TYR A 70 -12.34 31.62 0.44
N LEU A 71 -12.99 32.55 1.20
CA LEU A 71 -14.29 32.35 1.84
C LEU A 71 -15.38 33.14 1.13
N GLN A 72 -16.52 32.51 0.94
CA GLN A 72 -17.75 33.18 0.47
C GLN A 72 -18.50 33.85 1.62
N THR A 73 -18.60 33.15 2.75
CA THR A 73 -19.26 33.65 3.96
C THR A 73 -18.87 32.81 5.18
N VAL A 74 -19.04 33.39 6.36
CA VAL A 74 -18.90 32.71 7.64
C VAL A 74 -20.16 32.88 8.44
N LYS A 75 -20.68 31.81 9.04
CA LYS A 75 -21.92 31.84 9.82
C LYS A 75 -21.74 31.10 11.14
N SER A 76 -22.37 31.59 12.20
CA SER A 76 -22.52 30.83 13.44
C SER A 76 -23.80 29.98 13.38
N THR A 77 -23.72 28.71 13.76
CA THR A 77 -24.86 27.81 13.91
C THR A 77 -24.72 27.08 15.25
N GLY A 78 -25.47 27.53 16.23
CA GLY A 78 -25.27 27.08 17.60
C GLY A 78 -23.83 27.32 18.08
N PRO A 79 -23.14 26.33 18.63
CA PRO A 79 -21.77 26.46 19.15
C PRO A 79 -20.68 26.34 18.07
N TYR A 80 -21.03 26.40 16.79
CA TYR A 80 -20.09 26.21 15.67
C TYR A 80 -19.93 27.47 14.84
N VAL A 81 -18.71 27.75 14.39
CA VAL A 81 -18.41 28.70 13.32
C VAL A 81 -18.27 27.90 12.03
N ASN A 82 -19.17 28.15 11.08
CA ASN A 82 -19.26 27.45 9.80
C ASN A 82 -18.68 28.31 8.68
N PHE A 83 -17.77 27.74 7.92
CA PHE A 83 -17.05 28.37 6.82
C PHE A 83 -17.59 27.85 5.50
N PHE A 84 -17.99 28.76 4.62
CA PHE A 84 -18.40 28.44 3.25
C PHE A 84 -17.31 28.92 2.30
N TYR A 85 -16.74 28.01 1.52
CA TYR A 85 -15.65 28.36 0.61
C TYR A 85 -16.18 29.15 -0.59
N ASN A 86 -15.39 30.11 -1.08
CA ASN A 86 -15.58 30.70 -2.38
C ASN A 86 -15.34 29.65 -3.45
N GLN A 87 -16.40 29.17 -4.11
CA GLN A 87 -16.32 28.05 -5.05
C GLN A 87 -15.40 28.35 -6.23
N ALA A 88 -15.42 29.59 -6.77
CA ALA A 88 -14.54 29.96 -7.89
C ALA A 88 -13.06 29.89 -7.48
N TYR A 89 -12.73 30.41 -6.31
CA TYR A 89 -11.39 30.34 -5.74
C TYR A 89 -11.00 28.89 -5.46
N PHE A 90 -11.89 28.11 -4.85
CA PHE A 90 -11.63 26.69 -4.52
C PHE A 90 -11.34 25.88 -5.78
N ILE A 91 -12.17 26.00 -6.82
CA ILE A 91 -12.01 25.28 -8.08
C ILE A 91 -10.70 25.68 -8.74
N SER A 92 -10.46 26.99 -8.91
CA SER A 92 -9.28 27.48 -9.63
C SER A 92 -7.97 27.05 -8.97
N GLU A 93 -7.83 27.26 -7.66
CA GLU A 93 -6.58 26.99 -6.98
C GLU A 93 -6.28 25.49 -6.85
N ASN A 94 -7.29 24.63 -6.60
CA ASN A 94 -7.06 23.21 -6.54
C ASN A 94 -6.74 22.61 -7.93
N ILE A 95 -7.43 23.02 -8.98
CA ILE A 95 -7.13 22.57 -10.35
C ILE A 95 -5.73 23.01 -10.78
N LYS A 96 -5.37 24.27 -10.49
CA LYS A 96 -4.04 24.80 -10.77
C LYS A 96 -2.96 24.02 -10.03
N GLU A 97 -3.15 23.76 -8.73
CA GLU A 97 -2.21 22.97 -7.92
C GLU A 97 -2.04 21.56 -8.49
N ILE A 98 -3.14 20.85 -8.76
CA ILE A 98 -3.12 19.49 -9.31
C ILE A 98 -2.40 19.43 -10.66
N ASN A 99 -2.79 20.29 -11.59
CA ASN A 99 -2.25 20.29 -12.94
C ASN A 99 -0.80 20.77 -13.02
N THR A 100 -0.37 21.66 -12.10
CA THR A 100 1.01 22.14 -11.99
C THR A 100 1.92 21.10 -11.33
N ALA A 101 1.47 20.50 -10.22
CA ALA A 101 2.24 19.48 -9.52
C ALA A 101 2.26 18.14 -10.30
N ALA A 102 1.28 17.89 -11.15
CA ALA A 102 1.17 16.72 -12.02
C ALA A 102 1.47 15.40 -11.26
N ALA A 103 2.46 14.64 -11.69
CA ALA A 103 2.85 13.36 -11.07
C ALA A 103 3.29 13.51 -9.60
N HIS A 104 3.62 14.73 -9.15
CA HIS A 104 4.02 15.00 -7.77
C HIS A 104 2.87 15.49 -6.89
N TYR A 105 1.65 15.63 -7.43
CA TYR A 105 0.52 16.07 -6.62
C TYR A 105 0.23 15.07 -5.50
N GLY A 106 0.10 15.60 -4.29
CA GLY A 106 -0.09 14.83 -3.05
C GLY A 106 1.19 14.44 -2.33
N GLN A 107 2.35 14.56 -3.00
CA GLN A 107 3.65 14.29 -2.37
C GLN A 107 4.05 15.45 -1.44
N ASN A 108 4.81 15.11 -0.39
CA ASN A 108 5.38 16.10 0.52
C ASN A 108 6.70 15.59 1.12
N ASP A 109 7.36 16.42 1.94
CA ASP A 109 8.65 16.10 2.57
C ASP A 109 8.54 15.92 4.10
N THR A 110 7.42 15.35 4.57
CA THR A 110 7.22 15.07 6.00
C THR A 110 8.30 14.12 6.55
N GLY A 111 8.74 13.18 5.73
CA GLY A 111 9.78 12.20 6.07
C GLY A 111 11.19 12.77 6.17
N LYS A 112 11.46 13.95 5.61
CA LYS A 112 12.76 14.65 5.64
C LYS A 112 13.96 13.74 5.31
N GLY A 113 13.78 12.80 4.39
CA GLY A 113 14.81 11.84 4.00
C GLY A 113 15.16 10.79 5.07
N GLN A 114 14.40 10.70 6.16
CA GLN A 114 14.60 9.65 7.17
C GLN A 114 14.41 8.26 6.56
N THR A 115 15.27 7.32 6.98
CA THR A 115 15.24 5.96 6.43
C THR A 115 14.14 5.13 7.08
N VAL A 116 13.30 4.52 6.24
CA VAL A 116 12.29 3.52 6.63
C VAL A 116 12.65 2.19 5.98
N LEU A 117 12.76 1.15 6.79
CA LEU A 117 12.91 -0.22 6.30
C LEU A 117 11.55 -0.89 6.21
N LEU A 118 11.27 -1.53 5.09
CA LEU A 118 10.05 -2.29 4.84
C LEU A 118 10.41 -3.73 4.48
N GLU A 119 10.13 -4.65 5.38
CA GLU A 119 10.24 -6.09 5.11
C GLU A 119 8.90 -6.64 4.69
N TYR A 120 8.84 -7.24 3.51
CA TYR A 120 7.65 -7.85 2.95
C TYR A 120 7.97 -8.94 1.92
N SER A 121 6.95 -9.66 1.47
CA SER A 121 7.04 -10.83 0.59
C SER A 121 7.67 -12.04 1.27
N SER A 122 8.97 -12.05 1.47
CA SER A 122 9.75 -13.02 2.28
C SER A 122 9.41 -14.50 1.98
N PRO A 123 9.42 -14.93 0.70
CA PRO A 123 9.08 -16.29 0.33
C PRO A 123 10.18 -17.28 0.73
N ASN A 124 9.78 -18.53 0.97
CA ASN A 124 10.74 -19.63 1.10
C ASN A 124 11.27 -20.03 -0.27
N ILE A 125 12.59 -20.11 -0.44
CA ILE A 125 13.19 -20.63 -1.66
C ILE A 125 12.81 -22.10 -1.87
N ALA A 126 12.82 -22.55 -3.12
CA ALA A 126 12.41 -23.90 -3.53
C ALA A 126 10.94 -24.25 -3.20
N LYS A 127 10.10 -23.25 -2.99
CA LYS A 127 8.65 -23.40 -2.82
C LYS A 127 7.91 -22.47 -3.76
N PRO A 128 6.71 -22.88 -4.22
CA PRO A 128 5.91 -22.04 -5.11
C PRO A 128 5.43 -20.78 -4.39
N PHE A 129 5.34 -19.72 -5.15
CA PHE A 129 4.79 -18.44 -4.70
C PHE A 129 3.26 -18.55 -4.64
N HIS A 130 2.68 -18.49 -3.46
CA HIS A 130 1.24 -18.69 -3.25
C HIS A 130 0.53 -17.41 -2.81
N VAL A 131 -0.78 -17.45 -2.82
CA VAL A 131 -1.65 -16.32 -2.52
C VAL A 131 -1.40 -15.65 -1.16
N GLY A 132 -0.92 -16.40 -0.16
CA GLY A 132 -0.50 -15.82 1.11
C GLY A 132 0.70 -14.87 0.98
N HIS A 133 1.61 -15.11 0.02
CA HIS A 133 2.69 -14.19 -0.30
C HIS A 133 2.18 -12.96 -1.10
N ALA A 134 1.06 -13.08 -1.84
CA ALA A 134 0.49 -11.97 -2.58
C ALA A 134 0.12 -10.81 -1.65
N PHE A 135 -0.54 -11.11 -0.53
CA PHE A 135 -1.00 -10.08 0.40
C PHE A 135 0.18 -9.26 0.94
N THR A 136 1.17 -9.91 1.53
CA THR A 136 2.35 -9.20 2.06
C THR A 136 3.11 -8.44 0.97
N THR A 137 3.23 -9.01 -0.25
CA THR A 137 3.96 -8.41 -1.37
C THR A 137 3.27 -7.15 -1.87
N ILE A 138 1.96 -7.22 -2.12
CA ILE A 138 1.18 -6.08 -2.65
C ILE A 138 1.06 -4.98 -1.60
N LEU A 139 0.72 -5.33 -0.36
CA LEU A 139 0.60 -4.39 0.76
C LEU A 139 1.93 -3.69 1.04
N GLY A 140 3.03 -4.46 1.13
CA GLY A 140 4.36 -3.93 1.41
C GLY A 140 4.86 -3.00 0.30
N ALA A 141 4.67 -3.38 -0.97
CA ALA A 141 5.05 -2.54 -2.10
C ALA A 141 4.27 -1.22 -2.16
N SER A 142 2.98 -1.25 -1.84
CA SER A 142 2.18 -0.01 -1.78
C SER A 142 2.58 0.87 -0.61
N LEU A 143 2.86 0.30 0.57
CA LEU A 143 3.41 1.06 1.69
C LEU A 143 4.76 1.70 1.33
N ALA A 144 5.64 1.00 0.60
CA ALA A 144 6.91 1.56 0.15
C ALA A 144 6.70 2.82 -0.68
N ARG A 145 5.82 2.77 -1.70
CA ARG A 145 5.49 3.93 -2.55
C ARG A 145 4.85 5.06 -1.74
N LEU A 146 3.97 4.74 -0.80
CA LEU A 146 3.33 5.71 0.08
C LEU A 146 4.36 6.43 0.97
N TYR A 147 5.29 5.71 1.60
CA TYR A 147 6.35 6.33 2.39
C TYR A 147 7.27 7.20 1.53
N GLU A 148 7.64 6.75 0.33
CA GLU A 148 8.42 7.56 -0.62
C GLU A 148 7.69 8.84 -1.01
N SER A 149 6.38 8.78 -1.25
CA SER A 149 5.56 9.94 -1.58
C SER A 149 5.53 11.00 -0.48
N GLN A 150 5.86 10.63 0.75
CA GLN A 150 5.95 11.53 1.91
C GLN A 150 7.39 11.90 2.28
N GLY A 151 8.35 11.73 1.36
CA GLY A 151 9.74 12.17 1.51
C GLY A 151 10.62 11.28 2.40
N TYR A 152 10.21 10.04 2.67
CA TYR A 152 11.08 9.06 3.33
C TYR A 152 12.00 8.37 2.34
N LYS A 153 13.20 8.02 2.79
CA LYS A 153 14.08 7.10 2.07
C LYS A 153 13.70 5.67 2.43
N VAL A 154 13.08 4.96 1.52
CA VAL A 154 12.65 3.57 1.75
C VAL A 154 13.75 2.59 1.36
N VAL A 155 13.97 1.56 2.17
CA VAL A 155 14.76 0.38 1.85
C VAL A 155 13.83 -0.84 1.87
N ARG A 156 13.63 -1.45 0.73
CA ARG A 156 12.77 -2.62 0.53
C ARG A 156 13.55 -3.90 0.81
N LEU A 157 13.12 -4.65 1.80
CA LEU A 157 13.79 -5.86 2.27
C LEU A 157 12.97 -7.11 1.89
N ASN A 158 13.61 -8.05 1.21
CA ASN A 158 13.08 -9.39 0.99
C ASN A 158 13.86 -10.37 1.89
N HIS A 159 13.27 -10.73 3.03
CA HIS A 159 13.86 -11.64 3.99
C HIS A 159 13.57 -13.09 3.57
N LEU A 160 14.41 -13.65 2.69
CA LEU A 160 14.18 -14.98 2.14
C LEU A 160 14.25 -16.08 3.20
N GLY A 161 13.31 -17.02 3.16
CA GLY A 161 13.41 -18.28 3.91
C GLY A 161 14.37 -19.22 3.21
N ASP A 162 15.67 -18.96 3.32
CA ASP A 162 16.74 -19.66 2.64
C ASP A 162 17.64 -20.50 3.57
N TYR A 163 17.15 -20.76 4.81
CA TYR A 163 17.91 -21.51 5.80
C TYR A 163 17.03 -22.54 6.53
N GLY A 164 17.67 -23.61 7.02
CA GLY A 164 17.01 -24.63 7.82
C GLY A 164 17.14 -26.06 7.27
N THR A 165 16.77 -27.06 8.09
CA THR A 165 16.88 -28.49 7.79
C THR A 165 16.15 -28.91 6.50
N GLN A 166 15.22 -28.12 6.03
CA GLN A 166 14.52 -28.31 4.75
C GLN A 166 15.48 -28.34 3.56
N PHE A 167 16.61 -27.62 3.61
CA PHE A 167 17.61 -27.63 2.54
C PHE A 167 18.45 -28.92 2.55
N GLY A 168 18.74 -29.50 3.70
CA GLY A 168 19.31 -30.82 3.77
C GLY A 168 18.42 -31.89 3.12
N LYS A 169 17.08 -31.80 3.37
CA LYS A 169 16.10 -32.68 2.72
C LYS A 169 16.08 -32.49 1.20
N LEU A 170 16.13 -31.25 0.74
CA LEU A 170 16.10 -30.93 -0.68
C LEU A 170 17.38 -31.41 -1.39
N ILE A 171 18.53 -31.26 -0.75
CA ILE A 171 19.82 -31.79 -1.28
C ILE A 171 19.77 -33.31 -1.45
N VAL A 172 19.32 -34.03 -0.40
CA VAL A 172 19.15 -35.50 -0.50
C VAL A 172 18.14 -35.89 -1.56
N ALA A 173 17.01 -35.15 -1.65
CA ALA A 173 15.98 -35.39 -2.64
C ALA A 173 16.51 -35.21 -4.07
N TYR A 174 17.31 -34.18 -4.30
CA TYR A 174 17.91 -33.90 -5.60
C TYR A 174 18.94 -34.98 -6.00
N GLU A 175 19.80 -35.39 -5.09
CA GLU A 175 20.77 -36.45 -5.33
C GLU A 175 20.09 -37.79 -5.73
N LYS A 176 18.91 -38.08 -5.15
CA LYS A 176 18.22 -39.35 -5.38
C LYS A 176 17.24 -39.31 -6.55
N TRP A 177 16.56 -38.22 -6.78
CA TRP A 177 15.40 -38.15 -7.66
C TRP A 177 15.33 -36.88 -8.52
N GLY A 178 16.36 -36.02 -8.47
CA GLY A 178 16.40 -34.81 -9.28
C GLY A 178 16.52 -35.14 -10.77
N ASP A 179 15.79 -34.39 -11.57
CA ASP A 179 15.86 -34.40 -13.03
C ASP A 179 16.42 -33.06 -13.50
N GLU A 180 17.59 -33.07 -14.10
CA GLU A 180 18.29 -31.87 -14.54
C GLU A 180 17.53 -31.12 -15.63
N ALA A 181 16.95 -31.84 -16.59
CA ALA A 181 16.19 -31.23 -17.68
C ALA A 181 14.88 -30.58 -17.15
N ALA A 182 14.21 -31.25 -16.22
CA ALA A 182 13.02 -30.69 -15.56
C ALA A 182 13.38 -29.46 -14.70
N LEU A 183 14.51 -29.52 -13.97
CA LEU A 183 14.98 -28.38 -13.15
C LEU A 183 15.32 -27.14 -13.99
N GLN A 184 15.88 -27.31 -15.18
CA GLN A 184 16.16 -26.19 -16.09
C GLN A 184 14.90 -25.64 -16.73
N LYS A 185 13.89 -26.47 -16.99
CA LYS A 185 12.65 -26.06 -17.63
C LYS A 185 11.67 -25.39 -16.67
N ASP A 186 11.51 -25.95 -15.47
CA ASP A 186 10.56 -25.52 -14.45
C ASP A 186 11.13 -25.82 -13.05
N PRO A 187 12.04 -24.96 -12.57
CA PRO A 187 12.79 -25.23 -11.35
C PRO A 187 11.91 -25.38 -10.12
N ILE A 188 10.89 -24.55 -9.95
CA ILE A 188 10.06 -24.56 -8.73
C ILE A 188 9.22 -25.84 -8.65
N ASN A 189 8.60 -26.24 -9.75
CA ASN A 189 7.81 -27.46 -9.76
C ASN A 189 8.68 -28.70 -9.59
N GLU A 190 9.88 -28.75 -10.17
CA GLU A 190 10.81 -29.87 -9.96
C GLU A 190 11.29 -29.94 -8.50
N LEU A 191 11.70 -28.80 -7.91
CA LEU A 191 12.14 -28.76 -6.51
C LEU A 191 10.99 -29.16 -5.56
N LEU A 192 9.77 -28.71 -5.83
CA LEU A 192 8.59 -29.11 -5.08
C LEU A 192 8.29 -30.61 -5.22
N ARG A 193 8.37 -31.14 -6.44
CA ARG A 193 8.13 -32.56 -6.73
C ARG A 193 9.08 -33.45 -5.92
N ILE A 194 10.39 -33.19 -5.98
CA ILE A 194 11.38 -33.99 -5.25
C ILE A 194 11.26 -33.80 -3.73
N TYR A 195 10.90 -32.59 -3.25
CA TYR A 195 10.67 -32.33 -1.83
C TYR A 195 9.46 -33.11 -1.30
N VAL A 196 8.35 -33.15 -2.02
CA VAL A 196 7.17 -33.95 -1.67
C VAL A 196 7.52 -35.44 -1.68
N LYS A 197 8.28 -35.89 -2.69
CA LYS A 197 8.73 -37.27 -2.78
C LYS A 197 9.64 -37.66 -1.59
N PHE A 198 10.54 -36.76 -1.16
CA PHE A 198 11.34 -36.98 0.04
C PHE A 198 10.46 -37.29 1.26
N HIS A 199 9.42 -36.48 1.50
CA HIS A 199 8.53 -36.69 2.66
C HIS A 199 7.71 -37.99 2.57
N GLN A 200 7.38 -38.44 1.37
CA GLN A 200 6.71 -39.73 1.18
C GLN A 200 7.65 -40.91 1.48
N GLU A 201 8.87 -40.85 0.96
CA GLU A 201 9.83 -41.91 1.14
C GLU A 201 10.44 -41.93 2.55
N ALA A 202 10.64 -40.79 3.19
CA ALA A 202 11.14 -40.70 4.57
C ALA A 202 10.20 -41.35 5.61
N LYS A 203 8.89 -41.47 5.32
CA LYS A 203 7.97 -42.26 6.13
C LYS A 203 8.23 -43.75 6.10
N LYS A 204 8.85 -44.25 5.02
CA LYS A 204 9.20 -45.65 4.81
C LYS A 204 10.65 -45.95 5.22
N ASP A 205 11.52 -44.97 5.05
CA ASP A 205 12.96 -45.07 5.34
C ASP A 205 13.43 -43.89 6.20
N PRO A 206 13.42 -44.02 7.53
CA PRO A 206 13.87 -42.96 8.45
C PRO A 206 15.36 -42.56 8.28
N SER A 207 16.17 -43.36 7.60
CA SER A 207 17.58 -43.03 7.33
C SER A 207 17.73 -41.77 6.48
N LEU A 208 16.72 -41.46 5.65
CA LEU A 208 16.64 -40.24 4.84
C LEU A 208 16.65 -38.96 5.70
N GLU A 209 15.96 -38.97 6.84
CA GLU A 209 15.96 -37.81 7.77
C GLU A 209 17.35 -37.61 8.40
N THR A 210 18.07 -38.72 8.68
CA THR A 210 19.44 -38.66 9.20
C THR A 210 20.40 -38.12 8.12
N ALA A 211 20.28 -38.60 6.88
CA ALA A 211 21.05 -38.08 5.75
C ALA A 211 20.77 -36.56 5.53
N ALA A 212 19.50 -36.13 5.62
CA ALA A 212 19.15 -34.74 5.48
C ALA A 212 19.77 -33.86 6.56
N ARG A 213 19.79 -34.31 7.82
CA ARG A 213 20.48 -33.59 8.91
C ARG A 213 21.98 -33.48 8.65
N SER A 214 22.61 -34.54 8.18
CA SER A 214 24.05 -34.53 7.81
C SER A 214 24.31 -33.54 6.68
N LYS A 215 23.48 -33.53 5.62
CA LYS A 215 23.61 -32.59 4.51
C LYS A 215 23.41 -31.14 4.95
N PHE A 216 22.45 -30.89 5.83
CA PHE A 216 22.26 -29.55 6.38
C PHE A 216 23.45 -29.12 7.24
N LYS A 217 24.00 -30.01 8.06
CA LYS A 217 25.22 -29.73 8.83
C LYS A 217 26.40 -29.41 7.92
N ASN A 218 26.61 -30.18 6.83
CA ASN A 218 27.62 -29.87 5.83
C ASN A 218 27.43 -28.47 5.21
N LEU A 219 26.19 -28.09 4.94
CA LEU A 219 25.86 -26.73 4.44
C LEU A 219 26.23 -25.66 5.48
N GLU A 220 25.91 -25.89 6.75
CA GLU A 220 26.29 -24.98 7.86
C GLU A 220 27.82 -24.86 7.99
N ASP A 221 28.53 -25.94 7.81
CA ASP A 221 30.00 -25.99 7.85
C ASP A 221 30.67 -25.45 6.57
N GLY A 222 29.85 -24.94 5.61
CA GLY A 222 30.35 -24.34 4.36
C GLY A 222 30.98 -25.35 3.38
N LYS A 223 30.60 -26.63 3.44
CA LYS A 223 31.11 -27.64 2.48
C LYS A 223 30.73 -27.26 1.06
N GLU A 224 31.71 -27.29 0.16
CA GLU A 224 31.64 -26.75 -1.20
C GLU A 224 30.44 -27.31 -2.01
N TYR A 225 30.23 -28.62 -1.96
CA TYR A 225 29.16 -29.27 -2.72
C TYR A 225 27.76 -28.82 -2.30
N GLU A 226 27.49 -28.92 -1.00
CA GLU A 226 26.19 -28.54 -0.45
C GLU A 226 25.93 -27.04 -0.62
N THR A 227 26.94 -26.19 -0.44
CA THR A 227 26.86 -24.74 -0.63
C THR A 227 26.57 -24.37 -2.09
N LYS A 228 27.27 -25.01 -3.07
CA LYS A 228 27.02 -24.77 -4.50
C LYS A 228 25.60 -25.18 -4.91
N LEU A 229 25.14 -26.34 -4.41
CA LEU A 229 23.81 -26.84 -4.74
C LEU A 229 22.69 -25.94 -4.12
N TRP A 230 22.86 -25.55 -2.86
CA TRP A 230 21.97 -24.61 -2.18
C TRP A 230 21.93 -23.26 -2.91
N GLN A 231 23.07 -22.70 -3.28
CA GLN A 231 23.13 -21.44 -4.04
C GLN A 231 22.40 -21.57 -5.37
N ARG A 232 22.57 -22.69 -6.07
CA ARG A 232 21.85 -22.95 -7.33
C ARG A 232 20.33 -22.98 -7.13
N PHE A 233 19.83 -23.65 -6.10
CA PHE A 233 18.40 -23.66 -5.81
C PHE A 233 17.86 -22.27 -5.49
N LYS A 234 18.65 -21.45 -4.76
CA LYS A 234 18.35 -20.07 -4.48
C LYS A 234 18.25 -19.24 -5.77
N ASP A 235 19.26 -19.32 -6.62
CA ASP A 235 19.33 -18.55 -7.87
C ASP A 235 18.16 -18.89 -8.80
N LEU A 236 17.85 -20.16 -8.97
CA LEU A 236 16.71 -20.62 -9.76
C LEU A 236 15.37 -20.11 -9.18
N SER A 237 15.22 -20.16 -7.87
CA SER A 237 14.01 -19.64 -7.20
C SER A 237 13.85 -18.12 -7.39
N LEU A 238 14.96 -17.38 -7.33
CA LEU A 238 14.94 -15.93 -7.51
C LEU A 238 14.56 -15.52 -8.94
N VAL A 239 14.93 -16.30 -9.95
CA VAL A 239 14.50 -16.07 -11.35
C VAL A 239 12.97 -16.11 -11.44
N GLU A 240 12.35 -17.13 -10.85
CA GLU A 240 10.90 -17.29 -10.86
C GLU A 240 10.18 -16.23 -10.02
N PHE A 241 10.69 -15.91 -8.83
CA PHE A 241 10.12 -14.85 -8.00
C PHE A 241 10.18 -13.50 -8.70
N ASN A 242 11.30 -13.16 -9.34
CA ASN A 242 11.45 -11.92 -10.09
C ASN A 242 10.50 -11.84 -11.30
N ARG A 243 10.10 -12.97 -11.88
CA ARG A 243 9.09 -13.01 -12.95
C ARG A 243 7.72 -12.55 -12.43
N ILE A 244 7.32 -13.00 -11.25
CA ILE A 244 6.08 -12.60 -10.59
C ILE A 244 6.18 -11.14 -10.09
N TYR A 245 7.31 -10.75 -9.49
CA TYR A 245 7.52 -9.38 -9.01
C TYR A 245 7.42 -8.35 -10.13
N ARG A 246 7.96 -8.63 -11.32
CA ARG A 246 7.81 -7.75 -12.49
C ARG A 246 6.35 -7.53 -12.87
N ARG A 247 5.51 -8.57 -12.84
CA ARG A 247 4.06 -8.44 -13.11
C ARG A 247 3.34 -7.58 -12.07
N LEU A 248 3.83 -7.57 -10.83
CA LEU A 248 3.27 -6.79 -9.72
C LEU A 248 3.95 -5.42 -9.54
N HIS A 249 4.88 -5.04 -10.41
CA HIS A 249 5.71 -3.83 -10.29
C HIS A 249 6.40 -3.72 -8.93
N VAL A 250 7.02 -4.80 -8.47
CA VAL A 250 7.69 -4.90 -7.17
C VAL A 250 9.17 -5.13 -7.35
N ASP A 251 9.97 -4.33 -6.65
CA ASP A 251 11.42 -4.43 -6.60
C ASP A 251 11.91 -4.45 -5.14
N PHE A 252 13.12 -4.96 -4.93
CA PHE A 252 13.77 -5.02 -3.62
C PHE A 252 15.18 -4.49 -3.67
N ASP A 253 15.57 -3.73 -2.64
CA ASP A 253 16.91 -3.17 -2.48
C ASP A 253 17.85 -4.15 -1.75
N CYS A 254 17.30 -5.09 -0.97
CA CYS A 254 18.06 -6.04 -0.16
C CYS A 254 17.39 -7.42 -0.13
N TRP A 255 18.22 -8.46 -0.36
CA TRP A 255 17.80 -9.86 -0.45
C TRP A 255 18.44 -10.73 0.65
N ASN A 256 18.79 -10.15 1.79
CA ASN A 256 19.38 -10.86 2.91
C ASN A 256 18.34 -11.77 3.57
N GLY A 257 18.47 -13.07 3.34
CA GLY A 257 17.63 -14.09 3.95
C GLY A 257 18.11 -14.55 5.32
N GLU A 258 17.45 -15.56 5.86
CA GLU A 258 17.76 -16.16 7.17
C GLU A 258 19.24 -16.62 7.26
N SER A 259 19.80 -17.17 6.16
CA SER A 259 21.19 -17.63 6.08
C SER A 259 22.21 -16.53 6.38
N PHE A 260 21.94 -15.30 5.92
CA PHE A 260 22.81 -14.15 6.16
C PHE A 260 22.92 -13.79 7.64
N TYR A 261 21.81 -13.84 8.37
CA TYR A 261 21.76 -13.43 9.78
C TYR A 261 22.21 -14.53 10.74
N SER A 262 22.25 -15.78 10.31
CA SER A 262 22.60 -16.92 11.17
C SER A 262 23.96 -16.76 11.85
N ASN A 263 24.95 -16.23 11.16
CA ASN A 263 26.29 -15.99 11.70
C ASN A 263 26.36 -14.84 12.73
N LEU A 264 25.31 -14.02 12.81
CA LEU A 264 25.24 -12.89 13.75
C LEU A 264 24.58 -13.27 15.08
N ILE A 265 23.90 -14.42 15.15
CA ILE A 265 23.15 -14.85 16.33
C ILE A 265 24.04 -15.05 17.57
N PRO A 266 25.25 -15.66 17.49
CA PRO A 266 26.10 -15.81 18.68
C PRO A 266 26.39 -14.50 19.39
N ALA A 267 26.61 -13.41 18.64
CA ALA A 267 26.84 -12.09 19.22
C ALA A 267 25.61 -11.52 19.92
N VAL A 268 24.41 -11.78 19.38
CA VAL A 268 23.13 -11.38 20.02
C VAL A 268 22.90 -12.15 21.32
N VAL A 269 23.15 -13.44 21.31
CA VAL A 269 23.01 -14.28 22.51
C VAL A 269 23.97 -13.81 23.62
N GLU A 270 25.22 -13.48 23.26
CA GLU A 270 26.21 -12.99 24.21
C GLU A 270 25.84 -11.60 24.75
N ASP A 271 25.30 -10.71 23.91
CA ASP A 271 24.78 -9.41 24.35
C ASP A 271 23.65 -9.59 25.38
N LEU A 272 22.67 -10.42 25.09
CA LEU A 272 21.58 -10.70 26.03
C LEU A 272 22.10 -11.36 27.34
N ARG A 273 23.10 -12.23 27.27
CA ARG A 273 23.73 -12.87 28.42
C ARG A 273 24.47 -11.85 29.29
N SER A 274 25.26 -10.97 28.67
CA SER A 274 26.03 -9.93 29.37
C SER A 274 25.12 -8.93 30.12
N LYS A 275 23.89 -8.76 29.61
CA LYS A 275 22.84 -7.93 30.22
C LYS A 275 21.99 -8.68 31.25
N HIS A 276 22.31 -9.92 31.54
CA HIS A 276 21.58 -10.78 32.50
C HIS A 276 20.10 -10.97 32.13
N LEU A 277 19.77 -10.99 30.84
CA LEU A 277 18.41 -11.16 30.35
C LEU A 277 18.04 -12.59 30.02
N LEU A 278 19.02 -13.50 29.86
CA LEU A 278 18.78 -14.91 29.57
C LEU A 278 18.61 -15.70 30.85
N GLU A 279 17.50 -16.44 30.93
CA GLU A 279 17.18 -17.38 32.00
C GLU A 279 16.96 -18.78 31.42
N GLU A 280 17.28 -19.80 32.20
CA GLU A 280 16.97 -21.17 31.82
C GLU A 280 15.53 -21.53 32.19
N SER A 281 14.79 -22.08 31.24
CA SER A 281 13.44 -22.58 31.40
C SER A 281 13.28 -23.90 30.63
N GLU A 282 13.03 -24.99 31.36
CA GLU A 282 12.91 -26.33 30.77
C GLU A 282 14.11 -26.73 29.87
N GLY A 283 15.30 -26.32 30.28
CA GLY A 283 16.56 -26.53 29.52
C GLY A 283 16.80 -25.56 28.37
N ALA A 284 15.84 -24.71 28.03
CA ALA A 284 15.96 -23.70 26.96
C ALA A 284 16.36 -22.34 27.53
N GLN A 285 16.92 -21.46 26.70
CA GLN A 285 17.25 -20.09 27.08
C GLN A 285 16.12 -19.14 26.66
N VAL A 286 15.55 -18.43 27.61
CA VAL A 286 14.41 -17.52 27.42
C VAL A 286 14.71 -16.13 27.96
N VAL A 287 14.01 -15.11 27.45
CA VAL A 287 13.89 -13.79 28.08
C VAL A 287 12.51 -13.64 28.67
N ARG A 288 12.42 -13.38 29.99
CA ARG A 288 11.16 -13.12 30.68
C ARG A 288 10.59 -11.77 30.28
N LEU A 289 9.28 -11.74 30.00
CA LEU A 289 8.54 -10.56 29.55
C LEU A 289 7.26 -10.33 30.40
N ASP A 290 7.33 -10.71 31.68
CA ASP A 290 6.18 -10.64 32.60
C ASP A 290 5.71 -9.19 32.82
N GLU A 291 6.63 -8.22 32.81
CA GLU A 291 6.34 -6.79 32.95
C GLU A 291 5.53 -6.24 31.76
N GLU A 292 5.72 -6.81 30.58
CA GLU A 292 5.00 -6.50 29.36
C GLU A 292 3.69 -7.31 29.20
N ASN A 293 3.35 -8.14 30.17
CA ASN A 293 2.24 -9.09 30.11
C ASN A 293 2.32 -10.04 28.90
N LEU A 294 3.53 -10.47 28.54
CA LEU A 294 3.79 -11.39 27.45
C LEU A 294 4.39 -12.71 27.96
N PRO A 295 4.13 -13.83 27.28
CA PRO A 295 4.85 -15.08 27.52
C PRO A 295 6.36 -14.89 27.31
N PRO A 296 7.22 -15.69 27.97
CA PRO A 296 8.65 -15.65 27.76
C PRO A 296 9.02 -15.79 26.28
N CYS A 297 10.01 -15.00 25.83
CA CYS A 297 10.56 -15.13 24.48
C CYS A 297 11.65 -16.21 24.46
N LEU A 298 11.41 -17.29 23.73
CA LEU A 298 12.41 -18.34 23.53
C LEU A 298 13.52 -17.81 22.61
N VAL A 299 14.78 -17.90 23.05
CA VAL A 299 15.95 -17.45 22.28
C VAL A 299 16.78 -18.64 21.77
N LEU A 300 17.02 -19.64 22.61
CA LEU A 300 17.68 -20.89 22.22
C LEU A 300 16.90 -22.08 22.75
N LYS A 301 16.83 -23.14 21.97
CA LYS A 301 16.26 -24.44 22.40
C LYS A 301 17.16 -25.11 23.42
N SER A 302 16.66 -26.19 24.04
CA SER A 302 17.39 -27.01 25.02
C SER A 302 18.64 -27.69 24.46
N ASP A 303 18.70 -27.93 23.15
CA ASP A 303 19.87 -28.45 22.44
C ASP A 303 20.86 -27.35 21.98
N GLY A 304 20.61 -26.09 22.37
CA GLY A 304 21.41 -24.93 21.99
C GLY A 304 21.14 -24.41 20.58
N THR A 305 20.21 -25.01 19.83
CA THR A 305 19.89 -24.54 18.49
C THR A 305 19.08 -23.24 18.50
N THR A 306 19.31 -22.41 17.46
CA THR A 306 18.64 -21.12 17.26
C THR A 306 17.21 -21.29 16.75
N ILE A 307 16.38 -20.29 17.00
CA ILE A 307 15.00 -20.25 16.50
C ILE A 307 14.70 -18.92 15.77
N TYR A 308 13.45 -18.73 15.36
CA TYR A 308 13.04 -17.52 14.65
C TYR A 308 13.36 -16.23 15.44
N ALA A 309 13.07 -16.18 16.74
CA ALA A 309 13.30 -15.00 17.57
C ALA A 309 14.78 -14.57 17.59
N SER A 310 15.73 -15.51 17.71
CA SER A 310 17.16 -15.18 17.69
C SER A 310 17.61 -14.64 16.33
N ARG A 311 17.03 -15.12 15.21
CA ARG A 311 17.31 -14.60 13.87
C ARG A 311 16.77 -13.21 13.68
N ASP A 312 15.53 -12.95 14.11
CA ASP A 312 14.90 -11.64 14.00
C ASP A 312 15.60 -10.59 14.85
N LEU A 313 16.02 -10.95 16.07
CA LEU A 313 16.85 -10.07 16.90
C LEU A 313 18.15 -9.71 16.17
N ALA A 314 18.85 -10.71 15.60
CA ALA A 314 20.07 -10.47 14.84
C ALA A 314 19.82 -9.59 13.60
N ALA A 315 18.72 -9.83 12.90
CA ALA A 315 18.34 -9.04 11.74
C ALA A 315 18.06 -7.57 12.11
N ILE A 316 17.29 -7.31 13.18
CA ILE A 316 16.95 -5.95 13.61
C ILE A 316 18.20 -5.19 14.05
N MET A 317 19.06 -5.82 14.87
CA MET A 317 20.30 -5.19 15.33
C MET A 317 21.25 -4.86 14.18
N TYR A 318 21.44 -5.79 13.22
CA TYR A 318 22.19 -5.54 11.99
C TYR A 318 21.60 -4.38 11.17
N ARG A 319 20.31 -4.37 10.96
CA ARG A 319 19.59 -3.36 10.18
C ARG A 319 19.75 -1.98 10.81
N TYR A 320 19.63 -1.86 12.13
CA TYR A 320 19.85 -0.59 12.79
C TYR A 320 21.29 -0.11 12.63
N LYS A 321 22.27 -0.98 12.87
CA LYS A 321 23.68 -0.66 12.67
C LYS A 321 23.99 -0.22 11.23
N ARG A 322 23.30 -0.79 10.24
CA ARG A 322 23.55 -0.52 8.81
C ARG A 322 22.87 0.73 8.30
N TRP A 323 21.64 1.01 8.72
CA TRP A 323 20.80 2.04 8.13
C TRP A 323 20.32 3.12 9.10
N HIS A 324 20.51 2.98 10.41
CA HIS A 324 20.02 3.91 11.43
C HIS A 324 18.57 4.33 11.19
N PHE A 325 17.68 3.34 10.98
CA PHE A 325 16.31 3.55 10.55
C PHE A 325 15.50 4.38 11.55
N ALA A 326 14.63 5.24 11.02
CA ALA A 326 13.58 5.91 11.77
C ALA A 326 12.36 4.99 12.02
N LYS A 327 12.15 4.01 11.11
CA LYS A 327 11.16 2.93 11.27
C LYS A 327 11.67 1.65 10.62
N ASN A 328 11.35 0.51 11.23
CA ASN A 328 11.56 -0.82 10.67
C ASN A 328 10.23 -1.57 10.69
N ILE A 329 9.62 -1.73 9.53
CA ILE A 329 8.24 -2.19 9.36
C ILE A 329 8.25 -3.62 8.82
N TYR A 330 7.52 -4.51 9.50
CA TYR A 330 7.33 -5.90 9.14
C TYR A 330 5.90 -6.12 8.64
N VAL A 331 5.75 -6.38 7.34
CA VAL A 331 4.44 -6.67 6.73
C VAL A 331 4.22 -8.18 6.75
N VAL A 332 3.67 -8.68 7.84
CA VAL A 332 3.55 -10.12 8.13
C VAL A 332 2.15 -10.42 8.67
N GLY A 333 1.62 -11.61 8.38
CA GLY A 333 0.27 -12.01 8.80
C GLY A 333 0.02 -11.92 10.31
N ILE A 334 -1.21 -11.57 10.70
CA ILE A 334 -1.64 -11.43 12.11
C ILE A 334 -1.28 -12.63 13.01
N PRO A 335 -1.28 -13.90 12.55
CA PRO A 335 -0.86 -15.01 13.39
C PRO A 335 0.54 -14.89 14.00
N GLN A 336 1.42 -14.05 13.41
CA GLN A 336 2.77 -13.80 13.92
C GLN A 336 2.85 -12.61 14.89
N ALA A 337 1.73 -11.96 15.24
CA ALA A 337 1.71 -10.75 16.06
C ALA A 337 2.35 -10.94 17.45
N LEU A 338 2.13 -12.09 18.09
CA LEU A 338 2.73 -12.39 19.39
C LEU A 338 4.26 -12.46 19.28
N HIS A 339 4.78 -13.13 18.26
CA HIS A 339 6.21 -13.24 17.99
C HIS A 339 6.88 -11.85 17.87
N PHE A 340 6.33 -10.95 17.06
CA PHE A 340 6.89 -9.59 16.92
C PHE A 340 6.79 -8.78 18.22
N LYS A 341 5.69 -8.90 18.95
CA LYS A 341 5.57 -8.27 20.29
C LYS A 341 6.68 -8.74 21.22
N GLN A 342 6.97 -10.05 21.26
CA GLN A 342 8.04 -10.61 22.08
C GLN A 342 9.42 -10.11 21.63
N VAL A 343 9.73 -10.15 20.33
CA VAL A 343 11.02 -9.70 19.78
C VAL A 343 11.26 -8.22 20.08
N PHE A 344 10.27 -7.35 19.89
CA PHE A 344 10.39 -5.93 20.17
C PHE A 344 10.52 -5.65 21.69
N ALA A 345 9.80 -6.39 22.52
CA ALA A 345 9.92 -6.30 23.98
C ALA A 345 11.32 -6.72 24.47
N VAL A 346 11.90 -7.78 23.90
CA VAL A 346 13.30 -8.19 24.19
C VAL A 346 14.28 -7.07 23.87
N LEU A 347 14.16 -6.43 22.68
CA LEU A 347 15.03 -5.30 22.31
C LEU A 347 14.86 -4.13 23.27
N LYS A 348 13.66 -3.81 23.67
CA LYS A 348 13.36 -2.73 24.64
C LYS A 348 13.96 -3.04 26.00
N LYS A 349 13.76 -4.25 26.50
CA LYS A 349 14.33 -4.73 27.77
C LYS A 349 15.88 -4.76 27.74
N ALA A 350 16.45 -5.02 26.57
CA ALA A 350 17.89 -4.95 26.34
C ALA A 350 18.44 -3.51 26.24
N GLY A 351 17.58 -2.47 26.36
CA GLY A 351 17.96 -1.06 26.39
C GLY A 351 18.25 -0.47 25.02
N TYR A 352 17.63 -1.01 23.96
CA TYR A 352 17.77 -0.47 22.61
C TYR A 352 16.67 0.54 22.30
N ASP A 353 17.01 1.82 22.19
CA ASP A 353 16.08 2.94 21.91
C ASP A 353 15.30 2.76 20.60
N PHE A 354 15.89 2.09 19.62
CA PHE A 354 15.25 1.83 18.32
C PHE A 354 14.15 0.76 18.38
N ALA A 355 13.95 0.10 19.52
CA ALA A 355 12.90 -0.91 19.67
C ALA A 355 11.49 -0.33 19.41
N ASP A 356 11.24 0.91 19.87
CA ASP A 356 9.97 1.61 19.67
C ASP A 356 9.73 2.03 18.19
N ASN A 357 10.76 1.97 17.36
CA ASN A 357 10.69 2.22 15.92
C ASN A 357 10.38 0.97 15.08
N CYS A 358 10.29 -0.19 15.73
CA CYS A 358 9.93 -1.45 15.07
C CYS A 358 8.41 -1.61 15.08
N VAL A 359 7.82 -1.87 13.91
CA VAL A 359 6.37 -1.91 13.72
C VAL A 359 5.97 -3.18 12.99
N HIS A 360 5.04 -3.95 13.56
CA HIS A 360 4.38 -5.05 12.86
C HIS A 360 3.10 -4.54 12.21
N VAL A 361 3.06 -4.59 10.88
CA VAL A 361 1.88 -4.32 10.06
C VAL A 361 1.23 -5.65 9.72
N GLY A 362 0.32 -6.07 10.59
CA GLY A 362 -0.41 -7.33 10.45
C GLY A 362 -1.48 -7.26 9.36
N PHE A 363 -1.73 -8.38 8.68
CA PHE A 363 -2.80 -8.51 7.70
C PHE A 363 -3.59 -9.81 7.90
N GLY A 364 -4.86 -9.81 7.42
CA GLY A 364 -5.79 -10.93 7.52
C GLY A 364 -5.51 -12.07 6.55
N LEU A 365 -6.48 -12.98 6.41
CA LEU A 365 -6.38 -14.17 5.57
C LEU A 365 -7.15 -13.97 4.26
N VAL A 366 -6.78 -14.74 3.24
CA VAL A 366 -7.53 -14.84 1.98
C VAL A 366 -8.35 -16.12 2.00
N LYS A 367 -9.66 -16.00 1.76
CA LYS A 367 -10.63 -17.09 1.73
C LYS A 367 -11.19 -17.26 0.32
N PHE A 368 -11.18 -18.48 -0.16
CA PHE A 368 -11.77 -18.85 -1.45
C PHE A 368 -13.04 -19.65 -1.20
N PRO A 369 -14.23 -19.10 -1.52
CA PRO A 369 -15.50 -19.84 -1.42
C PRO A 369 -15.61 -20.95 -2.45
N ASP A 370 -15.01 -20.75 -3.63
CA ASP A 370 -15.03 -21.70 -4.73
C ASP A 370 -14.19 -22.94 -4.46
N ALA A 371 -14.76 -24.14 -4.73
CA ALA A 371 -14.08 -25.42 -4.56
C ALA A 371 -12.81 -25.56 -5.43
N LYS A 372 -12.74 -24.86 -6.58
CA LYS A 372 -11.60 -24.88 -7.52
C LYS A 372 -10.33 -24.30 -6.85
N PHE A 373 -10.47 -23.30 -6.00
CA PHE A 373 -9.39 -22.65 -5.25
C PHE A 373 -9.40 -22.98 -3.75
N SER A 374 -10.27 -23.90 -3.33
CA SER A 374 -10.42 -24.30 -1.93
C SER A 374 -9.24 -25.13 -1.45
N THR A 375 -8.71 -24.79 -0.28
CA THR A 375 -7.63 -25.53 0.41
C THR A 375 -8.12 -26.82 1.07
N ARG A 376 -9.37 -27.26 0.87
CA ARG A 376 -9.97 -28.45 1.52
C ARG A 376 -9.20 -29.75 1.24
N GLU A 377 -8.45 -29.82 0.12
CA GLU A 377 -7.56 -30.95 -0.22
C GLU A 377 -6.08 -30.67 0.09
N GLY A 378 -5.73 -29.57 0.83
CA GLY A 378 -4.36 -29.20 1.12
C GLY A 378 -3.59 -28.59 -0.08
N LYS A 379 -4.29 -28.32 -1.20
CA LYS A 379 -3.67 -27.64 -2.35
C LYS A 379 -3.60 -26.14 -2.10
N VAL A 380 -2.40 -25.59 -2.21
CA VAL A 380 -2.14 -24.16 -2.07
C VAL A 380 -2.43 -23.46 -3.40
N VAL A 381 -3.18 -22.35 -3.38
CA VAL A 381 -3.44 -21.54 -4.59
C VAL A 381 -2.17 -20.80 -4.98
N LEU A 382 -1.65 -21.08 -6.18
CA LEU A 382 -0.48 -20.40 -6.71
C LEU A 382 -0.87 -18.98 -7.15
N LEU A 383 0.01 -18.02 -6.85
CA LEU A 383 -0.24 -16.63 -7.24
C LEU A 383 -0.26 -16.47 -8.76
N GLU A 384 0.62 -17.17 -9.45
CA GLU A 384 0.66 -17.11 -10.91
C GLU A 384 -0.64 -17.60 -11.55
N ASP A 385 -1.19 -18.73 -11.07
CA ASP A 385 -2.46 -19.25 -11.58
C ASP A 385 -3.59 -18.23 -11.36
N LEU A 386 -3.58 -17.56 -10.21
CA LEU A 386 -4.56 -16.53 -9.89
C LEU A 386 -4.45 -15.32 -10.85
N LEU A 387 -3.23 -14.85 -11.11
CA LEU A 387 -2.99 -13.75 -12.05
C LEU A 387 -3.41 -14.14 -13.48
N ASN A 388 -3.04 -15.35 -13.92
CA ASN A 388 -3.38 -15.84 -15.25
C ASN A 388 -4.90 -16.00 -15.43
N GLU A 389 -5.60 -16.51 -14.44
CA GLU A 389 -7.07 -16.62 -14.47
C GLU A 389 -7.73 -15.24 -14.55
N ALA A 390 -7.22 -14.24 -13.78
CA ALA A 390 -7.72 -12.86 -13.86
C ALA A 390 -7.54 -12.28 -15.26
N VAL A 391 -6.35 -12.46 -15.84
CA VAL A 391 -6.03 -11.98 -17.20
C VAL A 391 -6.92 -12.66 -18.26
N ASN A 392 -7.08 -13.98 -18.20
CA ASN A 392 -7.90 -14.73 -19.14
C ASN A 392 -9.37 -14.29 -19.09
N LYS A 393 -9.95 -14.20 -17.89
CA LYS A 393 -11.32 -13.71 -17.71
C LYS A 393 -11.49 -12.27 -18.20
N THR A 394 -10.52 -11.42 -17.95
CA THR A 394 -10.53 -10.04 -18.46
C THR A 394 -10.49 -10.01 -19.99
N ALA A 395 -9.65 -10.83 -20.62
CA ALA A 395 -9.60 -10.93 -22.08
C ALA A 395 -10.94 -11.38 -22.69
N GLU A 396 -11.62 -12.33 -22.05
CA GLU A 396 -12.96 -12.78 -22.46
C GLU A 396 -13.99 -11.63 -22.39
N ILE A 397 -13.97 -10.85 -21.29
CA ILE A 397 -14.85 -9.67 -21.13
C ILE A 397 -14.56 -8.62 -22.21
N ILE A 398 -13.28 -8.33 -22.49
CA ILE A 398 -12.90 -7.34 -23.51
C ILE A 398 -13.38 -7.81 -24.89
N ARG A 399 -13.20 -9.08 -25.26
CA ARG A 399 -13.68 -9.61 -26.54
C ARG A 399 -15.20 -9.51 -26.67
N ALA A 400 -15.94 -9.84 -25.62
CA ALA A 400 -17.40 -9.72 -25.62
C ALA A 400 -17.85 -8.26 -25.82
N ASN A 401 -17.25 -7.32 -25.10
CA ASN A 401 -17.54 -5.89 -25.23
C ASN A 401 -17.18 -5.32 -26.62
N ASN A 402 -16.04 -5.75 -27.19
CA ASN A 402 -15.65 -5.34 -28.54
C ASN A 402 -16.62 -5.81 -29.61
N ALA A 403 -17.09 -7.06 -29.51
CA ALA A 403 -18.09 -7.60 -30.42
C ALA A 403 -19.42 -6.83 -30.34
N GLU A 404 -19.87 -6.50 -29.13
CA GLU A 404 -21.11 -5.74 -28.91
C GLU A 404 -21.00 -4.29 -29.42
N ARG A 405 -19.85 -3.62 -29.19
CA ARG A 405 -19.63 -2.21 -29.56
C ARG A 405 -19.09 -2.01 -30.98
N GLN A 406 -18.84 -3.09 -31.72
CA GLN A 406 -18.20 -3.06 -33.05
C GLN A 406 -16.85 -2.30 -33.01
N GLN A 407 -16.08 -2.48 -31.96
CA GLN A 407 -14.76 -1.91 -31.81
C GLN A 407 -13.71 -2.90 -32.33
N GLU A 408 -12.73 -2.39 -33.07
CA GLU A 408 -11.60 -3.19 -33.56
C GLU A 408 -10.41 -3.03 -32.60
N MET A 409 -10.18 -4.03 -31.75
CA MET A 409 -8.91 -4.22 -31.06
C MET A 409 -8.27 -5.51 -31.58
N SER A 410 -6.98 -5.45 -31.89
CA SER A 410 -6.22 -6.65 -32.23
C SER A 410 -6.08 -7.58 -31.02
N GLU A 411 -5.85 -8.87 -31.24
CA GLU A 411 -5.60 -9.83 -30.16
C GLU A 411 -4.39 -9.45 -29.30
N ALA A 412 -3.37 -8.79 -29.86
CA ALA A 412 -2.23 -8.29 -29.12
C ALA A 412 -2.62 -7.14 -28.17
N GLU A 413 -3.46 -6.21 -28.61
CA GLU A 413 -3.98 -5.11 -27.78
C GLU A 413 -4.90 -5.67 -26.68
N ILE A 414 -5.74 -6.65 -27.01
CA ILE A 414 -6.59 -7.34 -26.03
C ILE A 414 -5.73 -8.00 -24.96
N ALA A 415 -4.70 -8.75 -25.35
CA ALA A 415 -3.81 -9.43 -24.41
C ALA A 415 -3.08 -8.43 -23.48
N GLN A 416 -2.54 -7.34 -24.03
CA GLN A 416 -1.85 -6.29 -23.26
C GLN A 416 -2.81 -5.58 -22.29
N THR A 417 -4.00 -5.23 -22.77
CA THR A 417 -5.02 -4.56 -21.94
C THR A 417 -5.53 -5.49 -20.84
N ALA A 418 -5.76 -6.76 -21.16
CA ALA A 418 -6.19 -7.77 -20.19
C ALA A 418 -5.14 -8.02 -19.11
N GLU A 419 -3.84 -8.04 -19.44
CA GLU A 419 -2.77 -8.14 -18.46
C GLU A 419 -2.83 -6.96 -17.47
N LYS A 420 -2.89 -5.72 -17.96
CA LYS A 420 -2.99 -4.53 -17.12
C LYS A 420 -4.22 -4.52 -16.21
N ILE A 421 -5.38 -4.88 -16.75
CA ILE A 421 -6.64 -4.87 -15.99
C ILE A 421 -6.68 -6.05 -15.01
N GLY A 422 -6.37 -7.26 -15.46
CA GLY A 422 -6.45 -8.46 -14.64
C GLY A 422 -5.48 -8.43 -13.46
N VAL A 423 -4.22 -8.05 -13.70
CA VAL A 423 -3.23 -7.90 -12.62
C VAL A 423 -3.65 -6.79 -11.64
N SER A 424 -4.06 -5.62 -12.17
CA SER A 424 -4.52 -4.51 -11.32
C SER A 424 -5.76 -4.87 -10.49
N ALA A 425 -6.68 -5.67 -11.02
CA ALA A 425 -7.85 -6.14 -10.30
C ALA A 425 -7.45 -7.01 -9.08
N ILE A 426 -6.46 -7.89 -9.26
CA ILE A 426 -5.88 -8.67 -8.16
C ILE A 426 -5.18 -7.75 -7.15
N MET A 427 -4.38 -6.80 -7.60
CA MET A 427 -3.71 -5.85 -6.68
C MET A 427 -4.71 -5.04 -5.88
N TYR A 428 -5.80 -4.62 -6.50
CA TYR A 428 -6.85 -3.83 -5.87
C TYR A 428 -7.56 -4.58 -4.74
N ILE A 429 -7.94 -5.86 -4.94
CA ILE A 429 -8.69 -6.63 -3.94
C ILE A 429 -7.93 -6.76 -2.62
N PHE A 430 -6.59 -6.82 -2.67
CA PHE A 430 -5.75 -6.85 -1.47
C PHE A 430 -5.66 -5.52 -0.73
N GLN A 431 -6.18 -4.43 -1.32
CA GLN A 431 -6.05 -3.06 -0.81
C GLN A 431 -7.39 -2.33 -0.68
N LYS A 432 -8.51 -2.97 -1.04
CA LYS A 432 -9.83 -2.31 -1.04
C LYS A 432 -10.46 -2.17 0.35
N SER A 433 -9.97 -2.91 1.33
CA SER A 433 -10.46 -2.90 2.71
C SER A 433 -9.32 -2.79 3.71
N GLY A 434 -9.62 -2.47 4.97
CA GLY A 434 -8.60 -2.43 6.02
C GLY A 434 -7.81 -3.75 6.08
N ARG A 435 -6.48 -3.67 6.14
CA ARG A 435 -5.54 -4.80 6.01
C ARG A 435 -5.81 -5.98 6.96
N GLU A 436 -6.36 -5.72 8.14
CA GLU A 436 -6.61 -6.74 9.15
C GLU A 436 -7.87 -7.58 8.87
N ARG A 437 -8.68 -7.17 7.87
CA ARG A 437 -9.87 -7.91 7.47
C ARG A 437 -9.50 -9.06 6.54
N ASP A 438 -10.19 -10.18 6.71
CA ASP A 438 -10.10 -11.28 5.76
C ASP A 438 -10.68 -10.88 4.40
N ILE A 439 -10.04 -11.32 3.34
CA ILE A 439 -10.49 -11.13 1.97
C ILE A 439 -11.28 -12.36 1.54
N VAL A 440 -12.51 -12.17 1.12
CA VAL A 440 -13.31 -13.19 0.45
C VAL A 440 -13.16 -12.98 -1.05
N PHE A 441 -12.69 -14.01 -1.75
CA PHE A 441 -12.35 -13.92 -3.17
C PHE A 441 -13.58 -14.22 -4.04
N ASP A 442 -14.06 -13.21 -4.76
CA ASP A 442 -15.19 -13.31 -5.68
C ASP A 442 -14.84 -12.69 -7.03
N TRP A 443 -14.81 -13.51 -8.09
CA TRP A 443 -14.48 -13.07 -9.45
C TRP A 443 -15.44 -12.02 -10.02
N GLN A 444 -16.73 -12.10 -9.69
CA GLN A 444 -17.73 -11.16 -10.20
C GLN A 444 -17.48 -9.77 -9.61
N GLU A 445 -17.14 -9.71 -8.32
CA GLU A 445 -16.80 -8.45 -7.66
C GLU A 445 -15.45 -7.90 -8.13
N ILE A 446 -14.42 -8.76 -8.24
CA ILE A 446 -13.03 -8.36 -8.56
C ILE A 446 -12.93 -7.77 -9.96
N LEU A 447 -13.61 -8.36 -10.95
CA LEU A 447 -13.57 -7.97 -12.37
C LEU A 447 -14.73 -7.06 -12.78
N SER A 448 -15.52 -6.56 -11.84
CA SER A 448 -16.62 -5.64 -12.12
C SER A 448 -16.11 -4.29 -12.62
N PHE A 449 -16.75 -3.73 -13.64
CA PHE A 449 -16.52 -2.35 -14.10
C PHE A 449 -17.41 -1.33 -13.40
N GLU A 450 -18.11 -1.75 -12.36
CA GLU A 450 -18.96 -0.92 -11.52
C GLU A 450 -18.66 -1.16 -10.04
N GLY A 451 -18.88 -0.16 -9.20
CA GLY A 451 -18.77 -0.31 -7.76
C GLY A 451 -17.34 -0.10 -7.23
N ASP A 452 -16.85 -1.06 -6.44
CA ASP A 452 -15.60 -0.96 -5.67
C ASP A 452 -14.58 -2.00 -6.17
N SER A 453 -14.01 -1.73 -7.35
CA SER A 453 -13.09 -2.64 -8.04
C SER A 453 -11.94 -1.90 -8.75
N GLY A 454 -10.84 -2.60 -9.03
CA GLY A 454 -9.73 -2.08 -9.82
C GLY A 454 -10.15 -1.66 -11.23
N PRO A 455 -10.85 -2.51 -12.00
CA PRO A 455 -11.37 -2.15 -13.32
C PRO A 455 -12.26 -0.91 -13.33
N TYR A 456 -13.02 -0.63 -12.26
CA TYR A 456 -13.83 0.59 -12.14
C TYR A 456 -12.98 1.87 -12.08
N LEU A 457 -11.85 1.84 -11.35
CA LEU A 457 -10.90 2.96 -11.34
C LEU A 457 -10.31 3.19 -12.73
N GLN A 458 -9.83 2.13 -13.37
CA GLN A 458 -9.24 2.17 -14.71
C GLN A 458 -10.25 2.63 -15.77
N TYR A 459 -11.49 2.18 -15.70
CA TYR A 459 -12.56 2.61 -16.58
C TYR A 459 -12.90 4.09 -16.42
N THR A 460 -12.94 4.59 -15.19
CA THR A 460 -13.17 6.01 -14.93
C THR A 460 -12.03 6.88 -15.48
N TYR A 461 -10.79 6.43 -15.29
CA TYR A 461 -9.60 7.07 -15.88
C TYR A 461 -9.69 7.11 -17.42
N SER A 462 -9.92 5.98 -18.07
CA SER A 462 -10.04 5.86 -19.53
C SER A 462 -11.19 6.75 -20.08
N ARG A 463 -12.32 6.82 -19.36
CA ARG A 463 -13.43 7.72 -19.72
C ARG A 463 -13.03 9.18 -19.68
N ALA A 464 -12.33 9.61 -18.63
CA ALA A 464 -11.84 10.99 -18.52
C ALA A 464 -10.80 11.31 -19.61
N GLN A 465 -9.90 10.39 -19.94
CA GLN A 465 -8.97 10.48 -21.06
C GLN A 465 -9.70 10.64 -22.40
N SER A 466 -10.73 9.83 -22.66
CA SER A 466 -11.52 9.91 -23.90
C SER A 466 -12.18 11.26 -24.12
N ILE A 467 -12.59 11.96 -23.05
CA ILE A 467 -13.14 13.33 -23.15
C ILE A 467 -12.06 14.30 -23.65
N LEU A 468 -10.84 14.20 -23.09
CA LEU A 468 -9.72 15.06 -23.47
C LEU A 468 -9.28 14.80 -24.91
N HIS A 469 -9.14 13.54 -25.31
CA HIS A 469 -8.81 13.16 -26.69
C HIS A 469 -9.82 13.74 -27.69
N LYS A 470 -11.12 13.63 -27.41
CA LYS A 470 -12.18 14.22 -28.24
C LYS A 470 -12.13 15.76 -28.25
N ALA A 471 -11.86 16.38 -27.12
CA ALA A 471 -11.81 17.84 -27.02
C ALA A 471 -10.65 18.44 -27.82
N TYR A 472 -9.50 17.77 -27.83
CA TYR A 472 -8.29 18.20 -28.53
C TYR A 472 -8.19 17.64 -29.96
N ASN A 473 -9.13 16.81 -30.37
CA ASN A 473 -9.14 16.12 -31.67
C ASN A 473 -7.85 15.29 -31.91
N ILE A 474 -7.41 14.58 -30.86
CA ILE A 474 -6.22 13.73 -30.85
C ILE A 474 -6.68 12.27 -30.84
N PRO A 475 -6.10 11.36 -31.65
CA PRO A 475 -6.40 9.94 -31.59
C PRO A 475 -6.15 9.36 -30.17
N ALA A 476 -6.98 8.41 -29.74
CA ALA A 476 -6.82 7.77 -28.44
C ALA A 476 -5.52 6.96 -28.28
N THR A 477 -4.83 6.70 -29.38
CA THR A 477 -3.52 6.01 -29.43
C THR A 477 -2.33 6.95 -29.25
N GLU A 478 -2.55 8.25 -29.28
CA GLU A 478 -1.50 9.25 -29.11
C GLU A 478 -1.55 9.85 -27.69
N PRO A 479 -0.40 10.21 -27.11
CA PRO A 479 -0.40 10.82 -25.79
C PRO A 479 -1.06 12.20 -25.84
N LEU A 480 -1.80 12.54 -24.77
CA LEU A 480 -2.29 13.90 -24.60
C LEU A 480 -1.13 14.89 -24.47
N PRO A 481 -1.24 16.11 -25.03
CA PRO A 481 -0.22 17.12 -24.87
C PRO A 481 0.01 17.40 -23.38
N ALA A 482 1.28 17.65 -23.03
CA ALA A 482 1.62 18.10 -21.68
C ALA A 482 0.75 19.33 -21.32
N THR A 483 0.40 19.46 -20.06
CA THR A 483 -0.33 20.65 -19.60
C THR A 483 0.56 21.86 -19.86
N ASP A 484 0.14 22.77 -20.73
CA ASP A 484 0.81 24.05 -20.84
C ASP A 484 0.65 24.76 -19.48
N THR A 485 1.77 25.13 -18.87
CA THR A 485 1.76 25.88 -17.61
C THR A 485 1.01 27.20 -17.74
N ALA A 486 0.98 27.77 -18.96
CA ALA A 486 0.20 28.97 -19.28
C ALA A 486 -1.30 28.69 -19.23
N ASP A 487 -1.78 27.56 -19.77
CA ASP A 487 -3.19 27.17 -19.71
C ASP A 487 -3.62 26.85 -18.28
N ALA A 488 -2.78 26.20 -17.48
CA ALA A 488 -3.04 25.95 -16.08
C ALA A 488 -3.09 27.26 -15.26
N ALA A 489 -2.20 28.22 -15.54
CA ALA A 489 -2.15 29.53 -14.91
C ALA A 489 -3.31 30.46 -15.33
N ALA A 490 -3.88 30.25 -16.51
CA ALA A 490 -5.04 31.02 -16.99
C ALA A 490 -6.33 30.72 -16.22
N ILE A 491 -6.38 29.58 -15.51
CA ILE A 491 -7.52 29.23 -14.64
C ILE A 491 -7.30 29.85 -13.26
N ASN A 492 -7.75 31.08 -13.08
CA ASN A 492 -7.73 31.79 -11.80
C ASN A 492 -9.17 32.07 -11.32
N ALA A 493 -9.32 32.53 -10.09
CA ALA A 493 -10.63 32.78 -9.49
C ALA A 493 -11.50 33.74 -10.34
N ALA A 494 -10.90 34.77 -10.94
CA ALA A 494 -11.62 35.72 -11.80
C ALA A 494 -12.11 35.05 -13.11
N ALA A 495 -11.35 34.15 -13.69
CA ALA A 495 -11.74 33.38 -14.87
C ALA A 495 -12.87 32.36 -14.59
N VAL A 496 -12.97 31.87 -13.35
CA VAL A 496 -14.02 30.93 -12.92
C VAL A 496 -15.25 31.67 -12.40
N GLN A 497 -15.08 32.87 -11.84
CA GLN A 497 -16.16 33.69 -11.30
C GLN A 497 -17.17 34.09 -12.40
N GLY A 498 -18.42 33.81 -12.15
CA GLY A 498 -19.49 34.12 -13.11
C GLY A 498 -19.77 33.05 -14.16
N LEU A 499 -18.94 31.98 -14.22
CA LEU A 499 -19.25 30.79 -15.02
C LEU A 499 -20.40 30.00 -14.38
N ASN A 500 -21.26 29.41 -15.22
CA ASN A 500 -22.37 28.58 -14.75
C ASN A 500 -21.89 27.11 -14.50
N LEU A 501 -20.92 26.93 -13.58
CA LEU A 501 -20.47 25.62 -13.17
C LEU A 501 -21.49 25.00 -12.22
N ASN A 502 -21.90 23.78 -12.52
CA ASN A 502 -22.88 23.07 -11.71
C ASN A 502 -22.29 22.51 -10.40
N GLU A 503 -23.15 22.12 -9.47
CA GLU A 503 -22.78 21.57 -8.17
C GLU A 503 -21.88 20.32 -8.29
N SER A 504 -22.07 19.48 -9.33
CA SER A 504 -21.28 18.28 -9.52
C SER A 504 -19.81 18.59 -9.88
N THR A 505 -19.53 19.73 -10.53
CA THR A 505 -18.17 20.21 -10.78
C THR A 505 -17.46 20.52 -9.45
N TYR A 506 -18.10 21.31 -8.58
CA TYR A 506 -17.56 21.64 -7.27
C TYR A 506 -17.36 20.40 -6.40
N ALA A 507 -18.35 19.51 -6.37
CA ALA A 507 -18.27 18.25 -5.62
C ALA A 507 -17.09 17.36 -6.07
N LEU A 508 -16.82 17.29 -7.38
CA LEU A 508 -15.68 16.54 -7.90
C LEU A 508 -14.35 17.17 -7.45
N VAL A 509 -14.20 18.49 -7.58
CA VAL A 509 -12.96 19.16 -7.16
C VAL A 509 -12.72 19.01 -5.65
N LYS A 510 -13.80 19.00 -4.84
CA LYS A 510 -13.70 18.68 -3.39
C LYS A 510 -13.14 17.28 -3.13
N GLU A 511 -13.54 16.28 -3.90
CA GLU A 511 -12.99 14.93 -3.75
C GLU A 511 -11.53 14.85 -4.23
N LEU A 512 -11.18 15.52 -5.33
CA LEU A 512 -9.78 15.60 -5.82
C LEU A 512 -8.85 16.26 -4.79
N ALA A 513 -9.30 17.31 -4.13
CA ALA A 513 -8.52 18.04 -3.12
C ALA A 513 -8.17 17.19 -1.88
N LYS A 514 -8.93 16.13 -1.59
CA LYS A 514 -8.69 15.24 -0.44
C LYS A 514 -7.50 14.28 -0.65
N TYR A 515 -7.02 14.13 -1.87
CA TYR A 515 -6.01 13.12 -2.22
C TYR A 515 -4.70 13.29 -1.42
N SER A 516 -4.20 14.51 -1.27
CA SER A 516 -2.97 14.78 -0.51
C SER A 516 -3.10 14.38 0.98
N GLU A 517 -4.25 14.69 1.60
CA GLU A 517 -4.54 14.29 2.97
C GLU A 517 -4.68 12.76 3.09
N ALA A 518 -5.25 12.11 2.07
CA ALA A 518 -5.39 10.65 2.03
C ALA A 518 -4.03 9.94 2.00
N LEU A 519 -3.04 10.44 1.24
CA LEU A 519 -1.68 9.88 1.25
C LEU A 519 -1.02 9.99 2.63
N THR A 520 -1.10 11.17 3.24
CA THR A 520 -0.53 11.40 4.58
C THR A 520 -1.18 10.50 5.63
N LEU A 521 -2.49 10.34 5.57
CA LEU A 521 -3.25 9.48 6.48
C LEU A 521 -2.93 8.00 6.26
N ALA A 522 -2.77 7.57 5.00
CA ALA A 522 -2.40 6.21 4.65
C ALA A 522 -1.04 5.81 5.25
N VAL A 523 -0.04 6.71 5.18
CA VAL A 523 1.27 6.49 5.82
C VAL A 523 1.15 6.46 7.34
N LYS A 524 0.41 7.40 7.94
CA LYS A 524 0.21 7.47 9.40
C LYS A 524 -0.42 6.18 9.95
N GLN A 525 -1.34 5.59 9.21
CA GLN A 525 -2.07 4.37 9.62
C GLN A 525 -1.45 3.07 9.09
N ASN A 526 -0.47 3.14 8.20
CA ASN A 526 0.02 2.00 7.41
C ASN A 526 -1.13 1.29 6.67
N GLU A 527 -2.01 2.05 6.00
CA GLU A 527 -3.26 1.58 5.39
C GLU A 527 -3.44 2.10 3.96
N PRO A 528 -3.01 1.38 2.92
CA PRO A 528 -3.29 1.74 1.52
C PRO A 528 -4.79 1.86 1.20
N PHE A 529 -5.65 1.17 1.96
CA PHE A 529 -7.10 1.28 1.88
C PHE A 529 -7.62 2.73 1.93
N VAL A 530 -6.94 3.62 2.64
CA VAL A 530 -7.31 5.05 2.69
C VAL A 530 -7.24 5.69 1.30
N VAL A 531 -6.21 5.35 0.52
CA VAL A 531 -6.06 5.81 -0.86
C VAL A 531 -7.13 5.20 -1.75
N THR A 532 -7.35 3.89 -1.66
CA THR A 532 -8.36 3.18 -2.43
C THR A 532 -9.76 3.81 -2.24
N ARG A 533 -10.14 4.10 -0.99
CA ARG A 533 -11.40 4.76 -0.66
C ARG A 533 -11.49 6.18 -1.24
N CYS A 534 -10.39 6.94 -1.21
CA CYS A 534 -10.34 8.27 -1.81
C CYS A 534 -10.57 8.19 -3.34
N LEU A 535 -9.86 7.30 -4.04
CA LEU A 535 -10.02 7.12 -5.49
C LEU A 535 -11.44 6.69 -5.88
N ASN A 536 -12.07 5.81 -5.11
CA ASN A 536 -13.46 5.43 -5.33
C ASN A 536 -14.44 6.62 -5.17
N SER A 537 -14.19 7.48 -4.19
CA SER A 537 -14.99 8.69 -4.02
C SER A 537 -14.84 9.64 -5.20
N ILE A 538 -13.62 9.80 -5.71
CA ILE A 538 -13.32 10.57 -6.94
C ILE A 538 -14.06 9.97 -8.14
N CYS A 539 -13.99 8.65 -8.35
CA CYS A 539 -14.69 7.99 -9.44
C CYS A 539 -16.21 8.21 -9.41
N ARG A 540 -16.82 8.08 -8.23
CA ARG A 540 -18.25 8.35 -8.05
C ARG A 540 -18.60 9.81 -8.33
N ALA A 541 -17.78 10.74 -7.85
CA ALA A 541 -17.99 12.17 -8.11
C ALA A 541 -17.81 12.50 -9.60
N PHE A 542 -16.78 11.90 -10.26
CA PHE A 542 -16.55 12.06 -11.69
C PHE A 542 -17.71 11.53 -12.53
N ASN A 543 -18.26 10.37 -12.21
CA ASN A 543 -19.41 9.82 -12.94
C ASN A 543 -20.66 10.72 -12.84
N ARG A 544 -20.93 11.33 -11.67
CA ARG A 544 -21.99 12.34 -11.53
C ARG A 544 -21.69 13.60 -12.35
N PHE A 545 -20.46 14.09 -12.29
CA PHE A 545 -20.00 15.22 -13.09
C PHE A 545 -20.18 14.94 -14.58
N TYR A 546 -19.72 13.79 -15.06
CA TYR A 546 -19.85 13.38 -16.46
C TYR A 546 -21.31 13.33 -16.94
N THR A 547 -22.22 12.79 -16.11
CA THR A 547 -23.64 12.66 -16.45
C THR A 547 -24.36 14.02 -16.46
N ASN A 548 -24.01 14.92 -15.53
CA ASN A 548 -24.74 16.15 -15.32
C ASN A 548 -24.15 17.36 -16.06
N THR A 549 -22.99 17.22 -16.72
CA THR A 549 -22.26 18.34 -17.31
C THR A 549 -22.02 18.12 -18.81
N PRO A 550 -22.53 19.00 -19.69
CA PRO A 550 -22.33 18.88 -21.13
C PRO A 550 -20.93 19.38 -21.54
N ILE A 551 -19.85 18.73 -21.07
CA ILE A 551 -18.45 19.20 -21.12
C ILE A 551 -18.03 19.70 -22.51
N LEU A 552 -18.24 18.87 -23.55
CA LEU A 552 -17.80 19.18 -24.93
C LEU A 552 -18.69 20.21 -25.63
N LYS A 553 -19.92 20.42 -25.11
CA LYS A 553 -20.90 21.36 -25.67
C LYS A 553 -20.99 22.67 -24.88
N ALA A 554 -20.23 22.83 -23.81
CA ALA A 554 -20.18 24.05 -23.02
C ALA A 554 -19.57 25.21 -23.80
N ALA A 555 -19.86 26.44 -23.40
CA ALA A 555 -19.23 27.64 -23.93
C ALA A 555 -17.72 27.62 -23.70
N ASP A 556 -16.94 28.27 -24.56
CA ASP A 556 -15.47 28.15 -24.57
C ASP A 556 -14.81 28.43 -23.22
N ALA A 557 -15.29 29.42 -22.46
CA ALA A 557 -14.76 29.74 -21.15
C ALA A 557 -15.04 28.63 -20.12
N GLU A 558 -16.27 28.13 -20.08
CA GLU A 558 -16.67 27.00 -19.23
C GLU A 558 -15.96 25.73 -19.64
N LYS A 559 -15.92 25.44 -20.95
CA LYS A 559 -15.28 24.25 -21.52
C LYS A 559 -13.82 24.16 -21.11
N ARG A 560 -13.07 25.26 -21.13
CA ARG A 560 -11.66 25.28 -20.66
C ARG A 560 -11.54 24.81 -19.21
N VAL A 561 -12.38 25.32 -18.30
CA VAL A 561 -12.38 24.93 -16.89
C VAL A 561 -12.78 23.46 -16.73
N LEU A 562 -13.83 23.01 -17.42
CA LEU A 562 -14.32 21.64 -17.36
C LEU A 562 -13.28 20.61 -17.87
N LEU A 563 -12.54 20.95 -18.94
CA LEU A 563 -11.43 20.13 -19.44
C LEU A 563 -10.27 20.10 -18.46
N ALA A 564 -9.96 21.20 -17.79
CA ALA A 564 -8.93 21.22 -16.77
C ALA A 564 -9.34 20.37 -15.53
N VAL A 565 -10.63 20.31 -15.18
CA VAL A 565 -11.15 19.37 -14.16
C VAL A 565 -11.00 17.92 -14.63
N CYS A 566 -11.31 17.62 -15.89
CA CYS A 566 -11.07 16.28 -16.45
C CYS A 566 -9.59 15.90 -16.37
N ARG A 567 -8.68 16.81 -16.75
CA ARG A 567 -7.22 16.60 -16.69
C ARG A 567 -6.74 16.36 -15.24
N ALA A 568 -7.21 17.19 -14.30
CA ALA A 568 -6.93 17.00 -12.87
C ALA A 568 -7.41 15.62 -12.37
N THR A 569 -8.59 15.18 -12.84
CA THR A 569 -9.12 13.84 -12.50
C THR A 569 -8.24 12.73 -13.03
N VAL A 570 -7.83 12.78 -14.30
CA VAL A 570 -6.90 11.85 -14.92
C VAL A 570 -5.61 11.77 -14.11
N GLN A 571 -5.04 12.93 -13.76
CA GLN A 571 -3.77 13.00 -13.03
C GLN A 571 -3.88 12.38 -11.64
N VAL A 572 -4.91 12.72 -10.87
CA VAL A 572 -5.07 12.18 -9.50
C VAL A 572 -5.36 10.68 -9.52
N LEU A 573 -6.16 10.19 -10.47
CA LEU A 573 -6.42 8.76 -10.61
C LEU A 573 -5.14 8.01 -10.99
N ALA A 574 -4.33 8.55 -11.93
CA ALA A 574 -3.05 7.95 -12.31
C ALA A 574 -2.08 7.89 -11.12
N ASN A 575 -1.90 9.01 -10.41
CA ASN A 575 -1.05 9.07 -9.21
C ASN A 575 -1.50 8.06 -8.15
N GLY A 576 -2.80 7.99 -7.88
CA GLY A 576 -3.35 7.07 -6.87
C GLY A 576 -3.22 5.61 -7.27
N MET A 577 -3.48 5.25 -8.54
CA MET A 577 -3.27 3.90 -9.06
C MET A 577 -1.79 3.50 -8.97
N GLN A 578 -0.86 4.41 -9.26
CA GLN A 578 0.57 4.18 -9.08
C GLN A 578 0.95 3.88 -7.62
N MET A 579 0.37 4.59 -6.63
CA MET A 579 0.59 4.28 -5.21
C MET A 579 0.14 2.86 -4.86
N LEU A 580 -0.92 2.38 -5.47
CA LEU A 580 -1.45 1.03 -5.31
C LEU A 580 -0.73 -0.02 -6.18
N GLY A 581 0.21 0.41 -7.05
CA GLY A 581 0.94 -0.44 -7.99
C GLY A 581 0.14 -0.86 -9.22
N MET A 582 -1.01 -0.24 -9.46
CA MET A 582 -1.90 -0.56 -10.58
C MET A 582 -1.50 0.19 -11.85
N ASP A 583 -1.70 -0.45 -12.99
CA ASP A 583 -1.54 0.17 -14.30
C ASP A 583 -2.73 1.06 -14.66
N THR A 584 -2.44 2.12 -15.43
CA THR A 584 -3.47 2.87 -16.15
C THR A 584 -3.77 2.22 -17.50
N VAL A 585 -5.00 2.40 -17.99
CA VAL A 585 -5.45 1.89 -19.29
C VAL A 585 -6.13 3.04 -20.05
N ASP A 586 -5.54 3.44 -21.17
CA ASP A 586 -6.03 4.61 -21.92
C ASP A 586 -7.29 4.29 -22.74
N ARG A 587 -7.49 3.02 -23.11
CA ARG A 587 -8.65 2.56 -23.89
C ARG A 587 -9.20 1.26 -23.30
N MET A 588 -10.52 1.25 -23.05
CA MET A 588 -11.26 0.09 -22.57
C MET A 588 -12.56 -0.12 -23.35
#